data_08a1b8f02aba6bf16430def41dd7336d
#
_entry.id   08a1b8f02aba6bf16430def41dd7336d
#
_cell.length_a   1.000
_cell.length_b   1.000
_cell.length_c   1.000
_cell.angle_alpha   90.00
_cell.angle_beta   90.00
_cell.angle_gamma   90.00
#
_symmetry.space_group_name_H-M   'P 1'
#
loop_
_entity.id
_entity.type
_entity.pdbx_description
1 polymer ?
#
loop_
_entity_poly.entity_id
_entity_poly.type
_entity_poly.pdbx_seq_one_letter_code
_entity_poly.pdbx_strand_id
1 'polypeptide(L)'
;MSIREFLDALRSTQGQHTLASVLEGPESGARLLLCEGVPVWPARPEGLLARNLPALAGCGASDILTLENKRIFVEKFGGAPRLVICGGGHVAESVVRLAVMLGLPVTGLEERPEYADALRRAGAENVLCGPYAENLTQVEGSAETYFVVATRAHSFDVECLTEIYRKRFAYVGMLGSRSRSALVRRQLIEAGAAPEKAESLHAPIGLAIKAQTAQEIALSILAEIVEVKNGRQQTEGFPPELLNALDACTEQGKAPVLVTIVSRHGSTPREVGAKMLVLPDGRSVGSVGGGIMEYRVQQLASKMQAGEAAPCQLTEYSASAKEDDAALAACGGSMNVFLQLLKEEENNEA
;
A
#
# COMPACT_ATOMS: atom_id res chain seq x y z
N MET A 1 -21.91 -7.78 -10.69
CA MET A 1 -20.48 -7.42 -10.79
C MET A 1 -19.67 -8.66 -10.54
N SER A 2 -18.96 -9.17 -11.57
CA SER A 2 -18.26 -10.45 -11.51
C SER A 2 -17.01 -10.39 -10.63
N ILE A 3 -16.86 -11.39 -9.74
CA ILE A 3 -15.65 -11.56 -8.93
C ILE A 3 -14.47 -11.86 -9.86
N ARG A 4 -14.71 -12.62 -10.94
CA ARG A 4 -13.70 -12.95 -11.95
C ARG A 4 -13.11 -11.69 -12.58
N GLU A 5 -13.95 -10.76 -13.04
CA GLU A 5 -13.49 -9.48 -13.59
C GLU A 5 -12.67 -8.66 -12.59
N PHE A 6 -13.04 -8.67 -11.31
CA PHE A 6 -12.26 -8.03 -10.25
C PHE A 6 -10.87 -8.67 -10.09
N LEU A 7 -10.80 -10.01 -10.06
CA LEU A 7 -9.54 -10.74 -9.94
C LEU A 7 -8.64 -10.51 -11.17
N ASP A 8 -9.22 -10.51 -12.37
CA ASP A 8 -8.52 -10.23 -13.62
C ASP A 8 -7.98 -8.80 -13.65
N ALA A 9 -8.78 -7.81 -13.26
CA ALA A 9 -8.36 -6.42 -13.15
C ALA A 9 -7.21 -6.24 -12.14
N LEU A 10 -7.31 -6.90 -10.99
CA LEU A 10 -6.28 -6.85 -9.94
C LEU A 10 -4.95 -7.46 -10.41
N ARG A 11 -4.98 -8.54 -11.19
CA ARG A 11 -3.79 -9.24 -11.69
C ARG A 11 -3.16 -8.60 -12.92
N SER A 12 -4.00 -8.00 -13.77
CA SER A 12 -3.53 -7.36 -15.01
C SER A 12 -2.90 -5.98 -14.78
N THR A 13 -3.05 -5.41 -13.57
CA THR A 13 -2.56 -4.07 -13.24
C THR A 13 -1.46 -4.14 -12.20
N GLN A 14 -0.40 -3.34 -12.42
CA GLN A 14 0.72 -3.18 -11.48
C GLN A 14 0.73 -1.77 -10.91
N GLY A 15 1.04 -1.64 -9.62
CA GLY A 15 1.11 -0.35 -8.95
C GLY A 15 0.24 -0.28 -7.70
N GLN A 16 -0.04 0.94 -7.24
CA GLN A 16 -0.89 1.16 -6.08
C GLN A 16 -2.37 1.04 -6.46
N HIS A 17 -3.05 0.12 -5.81
CA HIS A 17 -4.49 -0.04 -5.94
C HIS A 17 -5.23 0.79 -4.87
N THR A 18 -6.41 1.27 -5.24
CA THR A 18 -7.38 1.88 -4.34
C THR A 18 -8.71 1.17 -4.55
N LEU A 19 -9.17 0.45 -3.54
CA LEU A 19 -10.49 -0.20 -3.55
C LEU A 19 -11.45 0.62 -2.69
N ALA A 20 -12.44 1.22 -3.32
CA ALA A 20 -13.53 1.89 -2.62
C ALA A 20 -14.71 0.93 -2.47
N SER A 21 -15.27 0.84 -1.27
CA SER A 21 -16.43 -0.02 -0.95
C SER A 21 -17.48 0.78 -0.21
N VAL A 22 -18.71 0.83 -0.72
CA VAL A 22 -19.84 1.47 -0.04
C VAL A 22 -20.28 0.60 1.13
N LEU A 23 -20.26 1.16 2.35
CA LEU A 23 -20.54 0.41 3.58
C LEU A 23 -22.02 0.37 3.93
N GLU A 24 -22.82 1.34 3.48
CA GLU A 24 -24.20 1.50 3.90
C GLU A 24 -25.09 2.15 2.82
N GLY A 25 -26.40 2.01 2.99
CA GLY A 25 -27.41 2.58 2.09
C GLY A 25 -27.75 1.66 0.92
N PRO A 26 -28.52 2.18 -0.07
CA PRO A 26 -29.03 1.37 -1.18
C PRO A 26 -27.94 0.76 -2.08
N GLU A 27 -26.76 1.41 -2.15
CA GLU A 27 -25.60 0.96 -2.90
C GLU A 27 -24.60 0.18 -2.04
N SER A 28 -24.97 -0.26 -0.82
CA SER A 28 -24.07 -1.03 0.05
C SER A 28 -23.52 -2.26 -0.67
N GLY A 29 -22.22 -2.45 -0.59
CA GLY A 29 -21.51 -3.49 -1.33
C GLY A 29 -21.04 -3.10 -2.74
N ALA A 30 -21.44 -1.94 -3.26
CA ALA A 30 -20.85 -1.41 -4.50
C ALA A 30 -19.35 -1.14 -4.29
N ARG A 31 -18.56 -1.48 -5.31
CA ARG A 31 -17.09 -1.36 -5.28
C ARG A 31 -16.56 -0.71 -6.53
N LEU A 32 -15.40 -0.09 -6.40
CA LEU A 32 -14.62 0.49 -7.49
C LEU A 32 -13.14 0.22 -7.21
N LEU A 33 -12.44 -0.37 -8.18
CA LEU A 33 -10.99 -0.55 -8.12
C LEU A 33 -10.31 0.48 -9.03
N LEU A 34 -9.36 1.21 -8.47
CA LEU A 34 -8.46 2.10 -9.20
C LEU A 34 -7.05 1.53 -9.14
N CYS A 35 -6.29 1.66 -10.22
CA CYS A 35 -4.86 1.47 -10.22
C CYS A 35 -4.20 2.81 -10.58
N GLU A 36 -3.28 3.28 -9.75
CA GLU A 36 -2.62 4.59 -9.89
C GLU A 36 -3.61 5.76 -10.08
N GLY A 37 -4.79 5.65 -9.45
CA GLY A 37 -5.86 6.65 -9.53
C GLY A 37 -6.78 6.53 -10.74
N VAL A 38 -6.53 5.57 -11.65
CA VAL A 38 -7.35 5.31 -12.84
C VAL A 38 -8.29 4.12 -12.58
N PRO A 39 -9.59 4.21 -12.90
CA PRO A 39 -10.51 3.08 -12.79
C PRO A 39 -10.09 1.91 -13.67
N VAL A 40 -9.93 0.73 -13.06
CA VAL A 40 -9.56 -0.52 -13.75
C VAL A 40 -10.62 -1.61 -13.62
N TRP A 41 -11.51 -1.45 -12.65
CA TRP A 41 -12.71 -2.29 -12.52
C TRP A 41 -13.88 -1.42 -12.11
N PRO A 42 -14.94 -1.39 -12.93
CA PRO A 42 -15.95 -0.34 -12.84
C PRO A 42 -16.94 -0.52 -11.69
N ALA A 43 -17.24 0.61 -11.04
CA ALA A 43 -18.53 0.78 -10.37
C ALA A 43 -19.65 0.97 -11.42
N ARG A 44 -20.91 0.98 -10.96
CA ARG A 44 -22.03 1.39 -11.83
C ARG A 44 -21.76 2.80 -12.37
N PRO A 45 -21.93 3.05 -13.69
CA PRO A 45 -21.53 4.32 -14.32
C PRO A 45 -22.09 5.59 -13.63
N GLU A 46 -23.31 5.54 -13.12
CA GLU A 46 -23.96 6.66 -12.42
C GLU A 46 -24.03 6.46 -10.90
N GLY A 47 -23.32 5.47 -10.36
CA GLY A 47 -23.29 5.16 -8.93
C GLY A 47 -22.50 6.17 -8.10
N LEU A 48 -22.68 6.11 -6.78
CA LEU A 48 -22.01 6.99 -5.81
C LEU A 48 -20.50 7.05 -6.02
N LEU A 49 -19.85 5.92 -6.25
CA LEU A 49 -18.38 5.84 -6.41
C LEU A 49 -17.90 6.51 -7.70
N ALA A 50 -18.62 6.33 -8.81
CA ALA A 50 -18.27 6.95 -10.10
C ALA A 50 -18.39 8.48 -10.05
N ARG A 51 -19.45 9.01 -9.43
CA ARG A 51 -19.65 10.46 -9.26
C ARG A 51 -18.59 11.11 -8.38
N ASN A 52 -17.99 10.37 -7.46
CA ASN A 52 -17.01 10.89 -6.49
C ASN A 52 -15.56 10.43 -6.79
N LEU A 53 -15.27 10.04 -8.03
CA LEU A 53 -13.97 9.54 -8.47
C LEU A 53 -12.77 10.43 -8.07
N PRO A 54 -12.81 11.77 -8.22
CA PRO A 54 -11.67 12.62 -7.83
C PRO A 54 -11.35 12.54 -6.34
N ALA A 55 -12.36 12.46 -5.46
CA ALA A 55 -12.14 12.32 -4.02
C ALA A 55 -11.53 10.96 -3.66
N LEU A 56 -11.97 9.88 -4.32
CA LEU A 56 -11.45 8.53 -4.11
C LEU A 56 -10.00 8.40 -4.61
N ALA A 57 -9.70 8.94 -5.79
CA ALA A 57 -8.36 8.94 -6.36
C ALA A 57 -7.37 9.79 -5.55
N GLY A 58 -7.85 10.91 -4.98
CA GLY A 58 -7.06 11.83 -4.15
C GLY A 58 -6.83 11.38 -2.71
N CYS A 59 -7.50 10.31 -2.24
CA CYS A 59 -7.32 9.81 -0.88
C CYS A 59 -5.86 9.34 -0.68
N GLY A 60 -5.19 9.85 0.36
CA GLY A 60 -3.77 9.59 0.63
C GLY A 60 -3.49 8.27 1.37
N ALA A 61 -4.47 7.77 2.13
CA ALA A 61 -4.33 6.61 3.01
C ALA A 61 -5.61 5.75 2.99
N SER A 62 -5.56 4.57 3.60
CA SER A 62 -6.77 3.77 3.86
C SER A 62 -7.59 4.41 4.97
N ASP A 63 -8.85 4.74 4.70
CA ASP A 63 -9.72 5.45 5.65
C ASP A 63 -11.21 5.27 5.28
N ILE A 64 -12.09 5.69 6.18
CA ILE A 64 -13.53 5.81 5.92
C ILE A 64 -13.84 7.25 5.51
N LEU A 65 -14.22 7.44 4.26
CA LEU A 65 -14.75 8.73 3.76
C LEU A 65 -16.25 8.79 3.88
N THR A 66 -16.77 10.00 4.16
CA THR A 66 -18.19 10.29 4.06
C THR A 66 -18.47 11.10 2.80
N LEU A 67 -19.12 10.48 1.81
CA LEU A 67 -19.50 11.10 0.54
C LEU A 67 -21.02 11.00 0.37
N GLU A 68 -21.67 12.11 0.06
CA GLU A 68 -23.15 12.18 -0.06
C GLU A 68 -23.89 11.55 1.15
N ASN A 69 -23.41 11.80 2.37
CA ASN A 69 -23.92 11.23 3.62
C ASN A 69 -23.88 9.68 3.68
N LYS A 70 -22.97 9.05 2.93
CA LYS A 70 -22.71 7.60 2.97
C LYS A 70 -21.27 7.34 3.36
N ARG A 71 -21.05 6.31 4.16
CA ARG A 71 -19.70 5.87 4.53
C ARG A 71 -19.14 4.94 3.45
N ILE A 72 -17.93 5.27 2.99
CA ILE A 72 -17.19 4.50 2.00
C ILE A 72 -15.85 4.14 2.62
N PHE A 73 -15.51 2.86 2.67
CA PHE A 73 -14.17 2.42 3.02
C PHE A 73 -13.30 2.50 1.78
N VAL A 74 -12.28 3.35 1.84
CA VAL A 74 -11.24 3.47 0.84
C VAL A 74 -10.03 2.70 1.35
N GLU A 75 -9.66 1.66 0.67
CA GLU A 75 -8.52 0.80 0.99
C GLU A 75 -7.41 0.99 -0.02
N LYS A 76 -6.20 1.29 0.46
CA LYS A 76 -5.00 1.35 -0.38
C LYS A 76 -4.11 0.15 -0.12
N PHE A 77 -3.72 -0.53 -1.20
CA PHE A 77 -2.86 -1.72 -1.13
C PHE A 77 -2.14 -1.94 -2.47
N GLY A 78 -1.22 -2.90 -2.47
CA GLY A 78 -0.46 -3.26 -3.66
C GLY A 78 0.65 -2.27 -3.97
N GLY A 79 1.43 -2.59 -5.01
CA GLY A 79 2.67 -1.91 -5.29
C GLY A 79 3.78 -2.45 -4.39
N ALA A 80 4.68 -3.31 -4.93
CA ALA A 80 5.85 -3.74 -4.17
C ALA A 80 6.75 -2.52 -3.91
N PRO A 81 7.08 -2.19 -2.65
CA PRO A 81 8.02 -1.13 -2.37
C PRO A 81 9.37 -1.47 -2.99
N ARG A 82 9.97 -0.53 -3.70
CA ARG A 82 11.29 -0.69 -4.32
C ARG A 82 12.19 0.47 -4.00
N LEU A 83 13.47 0.18 -3.80
CA LEU A 83 14.50 1.17 -3.57
C LEU A 83 15.28 1.44 -4.86
N VAL A 84 15.45 2.71 -5.19
CA VAL A 84 16.33 3.16 -6.27
C VAL A 84 17.44 4.01 -5.65
N ILE A 85 18.70 3.58 -5.82
CA ILE A 85 19.85 4.29 -5.26
C ILE A 85 20.76 4.85 -6.35
N CYS A 86 21.01 6.15 -6.33
CA CYS A 86 21.94 6.85 -7.20
C CYS A 86 23.28 7.00 -6.46
N GLY A 87 24.30 6.30 -6.93
CA GLY A 87 25.65 6.23 -6.33
C GLY A 87 26.01 4.86 -5.80
N GLY A 88 27.31 4.51 -5.85
CA GLY A 88 27.85 3.20 -5.46
C GLY A 88 28.92 3.26 -4.38
N GLY A 89 29.01 4.36 -3.60
CA GLY A 89 29.97 4.49 -2.50
C GLY A 89 29.63 3.56 -1.31
N HIS A 90 30.52 3.56 -0.29
CA HIS A 90 30.39 2.66 0.87
C HIS A 90 29.05 2.74 1.62
N VAL A 91 28.45 3.95 1.70
CA VAL A 91 27.12 4.10 2.30
C VAL A 91 26.08 3.45 1.41
N ALA A 92 26.13 3.68 0.09
CA ALA A 92 25.21 3.10 -0.87
C ALA A 92 25.28 1.55 -0.85
N GLU A 93 26.47 0.99 -0.85
CA GLU A 93 26.69 -0.46 -0.71
C GLU A 93 26.05 -1.02 0.57
N SER A 94 26.23 -0.32 1.70
CA SER A 94 25.65 -0.72 2.98
C SER A 94 24.11 -0.60 2.97
N VAL A 95 23.56 0.44 2.34
CA VAL A 95 22.11 0.60 2.14
C VAL A 95 21.55 -0.56 1.33
N VAL A 96 22.20 -0.95 0.23
CA VAL A 96 21.77 -2.10 -0.60
C VAL A 96 21.73 -3.38 0.22
N ARG A 97 22.79 -3.70 0.97
CA ARG A 97 22.86 -4.92 1.80
C ARG A 97 21.72 -5.00 2.81
N LEU A 98 21.48 -3.92 3.52
CA LEU A 98 20.42 -3.85 4.52
C LEU A 98 19.01 -3.84 3.88
N ALA A 99 18.83 -3.17 2.74
CA ALA A 99 17.56 -3.17 2.01
C ALA A 99 17.17 -4.58 1.54
N VAL A 100 18.13 -5.35 1.02
CA VAL A 100 17.94 -6.76 0.63
C VAL A 100 17.54 -7.62 1.84
N MET A 101 18.16 -7.43 3.00
CA MET A 101 17.77 -8.11 4.25
C MET A 101 16.34 -7.78 4.68
N LEU A 102 15.85 -6.56 4.38
CA LEU A 102 14.48 -6.13 4.63
C LEU A 102 13.48 -6.55 3.55
N GLY A 103 13.91 -7.31 2.54
CA GLY A 103 13.06 -7.75 1.43
C GLY A 103 12.68 -6.63 0.45
N LEU A 104 13.45 -5.53 0.41
CA LEU A 104 13.23 -4.43 -0.54
C LEU A 104 14.05 -4.68 -1.81
N PRO A 105 13.42 -4.87 -2.99
CA PRO A 105 14.12 -4.91 -4.27
C PRO A 105 14.89 -3.61 -4.51
N VAL A 106 16.14 -3.71 -4.95
CA VAL A 106 17.02 -2.55 -5.16
C VAL A 106 17.45 -2.44 -6.60
N THR A 107 17.27 -1.25 -7.19
CA THR A 107 17.91 -0.84 -8.44
C THR A 107 19.02 0.17 -8.15
N GLY A 108 20.24 -0.16 -8.50
CA GLY A 108 21.42 0.72 -8.36
C GLY A 108 21.73 1.49 -9.65
N LEU A 109 22.07 2.76 -9.54
CA LEU A 109 22.54 3.61 -10.65
C LEU A 109 23.94 4.12 -10.29
N GLU A 110 24.95 3.86 -11.12
CA GLU A 110 26.31 4.33 -10.89
C GLU A 110 27.06 4.51 -12.22
N GLU A 111 27.84 5.57 -12.35
CA GLU A 111 28.58 5.84 -13.56
C GLU A 111 29.85 4.97 -13.71
N ARG A 112 30.48 4.60 -12.59
CA ARG A 112 31.76 3.92 -12.54
C ARG A 112 31.57 2.40 -12.44
N PRO A 113 32.14 1.61 -13.37
CA PRO A 113 31.91 0.17 -13.40
C PRO A 113 32.28 -0.56 -12.10
N GLU A 114 33.40 -0.19 -11.45
CA GLU A 114 33.87 -0.82 -10.22
C GLU A 114 32.90 -0.65 -9.04
N TYR A 115 32.19 0.50 -8.97
CA TYR A 115 31.19 0.78 -7.95
C TYR A 115 29.82 0.17 -8.32
N ALA A 116 29.48 0.12 -9.60
CA ALA A 116 28.33 -0.61 -10.09
C ALA A 116 28.45 -2.12 -9.74
N ASP A 117 29.64 -2.69 -9.90
CA ASP A 117 29.92 -4.08 -9.50
C ASP A 117 29.84 -4.28 -7.98
N ALA A 118 30.21 -3.26 -7.19
CA ALA A 118 30.03 -3.32 -5.73
C ALA A 118 28.54 -3.39 -5.35
N LEU A 119 27.66 -2.63 -6.02
CA LEU A 119 26.20 -2.69 -5.80
C LEU A 119 25.64 -4.08 -6.19
N ARG A 120 26.10 -4.69 -7.30
CA ARG A 120 25.71 -6.05 -7.68
C ARG A 120 26.11 -7.08 -6.61
N ARG A 121 27.35 -7.00 -6.13
CA ARG A 121 27.84 -7.88 -5.03
C ARG A 121 27.10 -7.64 -3.72
N ALA A 122 26.60 -6.44 -3.48
CA ALA A 122 25.78 -6.14 -2.32
C ALA A 122 24.36 -6.73 -2.39
N GLY A 123 23.91 -7.19 -3.56
CA GLY A 123 22.64 -7.86 -3.78
C GLY A 123 21.59 -6.99 -4.50
N ALA A 124 22.00 -5.88 -5.14
CA ALA A 124 21.07 -5.13 -5.97
C ALA A 124 20.54 -6.01 -7.12
N GLU A 125 19.23 -6.06 -7.28
CA GLU A 125 18.55 -6.87 -8.29
C GLU A 125 18.84 -6.37 -9.71
N ASN A 126 18.87 -5.05 -9.88
CA ASN A 126 19.21 -4.36 -11.10
C ASN A 126 20.31 -3.32 -10.86
N VAL A 127 21.28 -3.22 -11.77
CA VAL A 127 22.31 -2.17 -11.73
C VAL A 127 22.53 -1.61 -13.12
N LEU A 128 22.22 -0.34 -13.30
CA LEU A 128 22.44 0.43 -14.51
C LEU A 128 23.77 1.19 -14.37
N CYS A 129 24.74 0.88 -15.23
CA CYS A 129 26.05 1.53 -15.24
C CYS A 129 26.11 2.55 -16.38
N GLY A 130 26.24 3.83 -16.05
CA GLY A 130 26.28 4.93 -17.01
C GLY A 130 25.81 6.25 -16.39
N PRO A 131 25.63 7.33 -17.19
CA PRO A 131 25.19 8.64 -16.72
C PRO A 131 23.87 8.56 -15.94
N TYR A 132 23.80 9.27 -14.81
CA TYR A 132 22.63 9.19 -13.91
C TYR A 132 21.34 9.64 -14.59
N ALA A 133 21.35 10.74 -15.33
CA ALA A 133 20.15 11.25 -15.99
C ALA A 133 19.60 10.25 -17.01
N GLU A 134 20.46 9.66 -17.85
CA GLU A 134 20.07 8.66 -18.83
C GLU A 134 19.48 7.40 -18.15
N ASN A 135 20.16 6.91 -17.13
CA ASN A 135 19.70 5.74 -16.37
C ASN A 135 18.37 6.01 -15.66
N LEU A 136 18.18 7.20 -15.09
CA LEU A 136 16.93 7.59 -14.45
C LEU A 136 15.75 7.63 -15.44
N THR A 137 15.96 7.93 -16.72
CA THR A 137 14.86 7.85 -17.70
C THR A 137 14.33 6.45 -17.90
N GLN A 138 15.15 5.42 -17.67
CA GLN A 138 14.80 4.01 -17.80
C GLN A 138 14.12 3.46 -16.53
N VAL A 139 14.15 4.21 -15.42
CA VAL A 139 13.53 3.81 -14.14
C VAL A 139 12.17 4.48 -14.02
N GLU A 140 11.11 3.69 -14.04
CA GLU A 140 9.79 4.20 -13.74
C GLU A 140 9.66 4.55 -12.26
N GLY A 141 8.99 5.68 -11.97
CA GLY A 141 8.61 6.06 -10.61
C GLY A 141 7.16 5.67 -10.32
N SER A 142 6.88 5.22 -9.11
CA SER A 142 5.53 4.91 -8.63
C SER A 142 5.33 5.44 -7.20
N ALA A 143 4.10 5.37 -6.71
CA ALA A 143 3.82 5.69 -5.31
C ALA A 143 4.54 4.77 -4.30
N GLU A 144 5.20 3.70 -4.76
CA GLU A 144 5.97 2.74 -3.95
C GLU A 144 7.48 2.79 -4.24
N THR A 145 7.95 3.81 -4.96
CA THR A 145 9.38 3.98 -5.26
C THR A 145 10.03 4.91 -4.24
N TYR A 146 11.10 4.42 -3.61
CA TYR A 146 11.92 5.13 -2.62
C TYR A 146 13.26 5.47 -3.26
N PHE A 147 13.53 6.76 -3.47
CA PHE A 147 14.78 7.21 -4.07
C PHE A 147 15.79 7.64 -3.01
N VAL A 148 17.03 7.14 -3.14
CA VAL A 148 18.17 7.55 -2.32
C VAL A 148 19.24 8.11 -3.23
N VAL A 149 19.62 9.37 -3.03
CA VAL A 149 20.69 10.05 -3.75
C VAL A 149 21.93 10.07 -2.85
N ALA A 150 22.95 9.29 -3.21
CA ALA A 150 24.21 9.14 -2.48
C ALA A 150 25.40 9.28 -3.43
N THR A 151 25.37 10.27 -4.31
CA THR A 151 26.40 10.48 -5.32
C THR A 151 27.66 11.11 -4.74
N ARG A 152 28.76 11.04 -5.49
CA ARG A 152 30.07 11.59 -5.08
C ARG A 152 30.17 13.12 -5.20
N ALA A 153 29.36 13.75 -6.06
CA ALA A 153 29.48 15.16 -6.38
C ALA A 153 28.14 15.89 -6.37
N HIS A 154 28.18 17.16 -5.97
CA HIS A 154 27.00 18.00 -5.86
C HIS A 154 26.23 18.15 -7.21
N SER A 155 26.96 18.25 -8.34
CA SER A 155 26.35 18.36 -9.67
C SER A 155 25.48 17.14 -9.99
N PHE A 156 25.93 15.96 -9.63
CA PHE A 156 25.15 14.72 -9.81
C PHE A 156 23.94 14.64 -8.90
N ASP A 157 24.01 15.20 -7.69
CA ASP A 157 22.82 15.22 -6.80
C ASP A 157 21.69 16.03 -7.42
N VAL A 158 22.00 17.23 -7.93
CA VAL A 158 21.02 18.10 -8.58
C VAL A 158 20.47 17.47 -9.85
N GLU A 159 21.33 16.86 -10.66
CA GLU A 159 20.94 16.12 -11.86
C GLU A 159 19.96 14.98 -11.52
N CYS A 160 20.30 14.12 -10.56
CA CYS A 160 19.45 13.04 -10.12
C CYS A 160 18.10 13.55 -9.61
N LEU A 161 18.12 14.53 -8.72
CA LEU A 161 16.90 15.05 -8.10
C LEU A 161 15.99 15.73 -9.12
N THR A 162 16.54 16.44 -10.11
CA THR A 162 15.77 17.04 -11.18
C THR A 162 14.99 16.00 -11.98
N GLU A 163 15.60 14.86 -12.31
CA GLU A 163 14.93 13.76 -13.00
C GLU A 163 13.93 13.02 -12.10
N ILE A 164 14.27 12.81 -10.81
CA ILE A 164 13.40 12.17 -9.84
C ILE A 164 12.12 12.99 -9.61
N TYR A 165 12.21 14.31 -9.52
CA TYR A 165 11.04 15.17 -9.29
C TYR A 165 10.04 15.22 -10.46
N ARG A 166 10.41 14.73 -11.63
CA ARG A 166 9.50 14.52 -12.77
C ARG A 166 8.68 13.24 -12.63
N LYS A 167 9.02 12.37 -11.67
CA LYS A 167 8.40 11.05 -11.44
C LYS A 167 7.47 11.08 -10.24
N ARG A 168 6.67 10.04 -10.12
CA ARG A 168 5.98 9.72 -8.85
C ARG A 168 6.93 8.98 -7.93
N PHE A 169 6.85 9.24 -6.64
CA PHE A 169 7.65 8.55 -5.62
C PHE A 169 6.96 8.54 -4.26
N ALA A 170 7.35 7.58 -3.43
CA ALA A 170 6.99 7.48 -2.03
C ALA A 170 7.86 8.39 -1.16
N TYR A 171 9.15 8.44 -1.51
CA TYR A 171 10.19 9.07 -0.71
C TYR A 171 11.36 9.46 -1.61
N VAL A 172 11.98 10.58 -1.30
CA VAL A 172 13.26 10.97 -1.87
C VAL A 172 14.15 11.53 -0.77
N GLY A 173 15.34 10.94 -0.65
CA GLY A 173 16.32 11.38 0.34
C GLY A 173 17.70 11.57 -0.29
N MET A 174 18.48 12.51 0.24
CA MET A 174 19.83 12.84 -0.26
C MET A 174 20.86 12.79 0.87
N LEU A 175 21.97 12.07 0.61
CA LEU A 175 23.13 12.04 1.49
C LEU A 175 23.91 13.36 1.37
N GLY A 176 24.05 14.07 2.47
CA GLY A 176 24.81 15.32 2.47
C GLY A 176 24.78 16.02 3.82
N SER A 177 25.66 17.03 3.99
CA SER A 177 25.62 17.92 5.15
C SER A 177 24.40 18.86 5.09
N ARG A 178 24.04 19.47 6.22
CA ARG A 178 22.95 20.47 6.28
C ARG A 178 23.17 21.62 5.31
N SER A 179 24.42 22.11 5.17
CA SER A 179 24.77 23.18 4.21
C SER A 179 24.61 22.74 2.76
N ARG A 180 25.02 21.51 2.43
CA ARG A 180 24.81 20.94 1.08
C ARG A 180 23.31 20.76 0.78
N SER A 181 22.55 20.29 1.74
CA SER A 181 21.10 20.13 1.60
C SER A 181 20.38 21.45 1.31
N ALA A 182 20.73 22.53 2.03
CA ALA A 182 20.16 23.85 1.80
C ALA A 182 20.50 24.41 0.40
N LEU A 183 21.73 24.18 -0.06
CA LEU A 183 22.16 24.59 -1.39
C LEU A 183 21.40 23.85 -2.49
N VAL A 184 21.25 22.53 -2.35
CA VAL A 184 20.52 21.69 -3.31
C VAL A 184 19.06 22.08 -3.40
N ARG A 185 18.37 22.27 -2.26
CA ARG A 185 16.96 22.74 -2.28
C ARG A 185 16.80 24.05 -3.06
N ARG A 186 17.69 25.03 -2.84
CA ARG A 186 17.65 26.28 -3.59
C ARG A 186 17.84 26.07 -5.08
N GLN A 187 18.81 25.25 -5.48
CA GLN A 187 19.05 24.95 -6.90
C GLN A 187 17.90 24.20 -7.56
N LEU A 188 17.21 23.32 -6.84
CA LEU A 188 16.01 22.66 -7.36
C LEU A 188 14.89 23.67 -7.63
N ILE A 189 14.68 24.65 -6.75
CA ILE A 189 13.71 25.73 -6.95
C ILE A 189 14.11 26.59 -8.14
N GLU A 190 15.40 26.97 -8.25
CA GLU A 190 15.95 27.73 -9.40
C GLU A 190 15.79 26.95 -10.73
N ALA A 191 15.84 25.61 -10.68
CA ALA A 191 15.59 24.73 -11.82
C ALA A 191 14.09 24.48 -12.11
N GLY A 192 13.18 25.14 -11.39
CA GLY A 192 11.74 25.10 -11.63
C GLY A 192 10.95 24.09 -10.78
N ALA A 193 11.56 23.47 -9.77
CA ALA A 193 10.80 22.64 -8.82
C ALA A 193 9.91 23.53 -7.94
N ALA A 194 8.67 23.07 -7.67
CA ALA A 194 7.81 23.76 -6.72
C ALA A 194 8.47 23.79 -5.32
N PRO A 195 8.40 24.92 -4.58
CA PRO A 195 9.02 25.03 -3.26
C PRO A 195 8.62 23.91 -2.29
N GLU A 196 7.35 23.52 -2.27
CA GLU A 196 6.81 22.44 -1.42
C GLU A 196 7.47 21.08 -1.76
N LYS A 197 7.73 20.85 -3.05
CA LYS A 197 8.46 19.65 -3.49
C LYS A 197 9.93 19.70 -3.04
N ALA A 198 10.60 20.83 -3.16
CA ALA A 198 11.98 20.96 -2.72
C ALA A 198 12.10 20.78 -1.19
N GLU A 199 11.12 21.27 -0.42
CA GLU A 199 11.07 21.09 1.04
C GLU A 199 10.76 19.63 1.46
N SER A 200 10.05 18.85 0.65
CA SER A 200 9.79 17.43 0.90
C SER A 200 11.02 16.52 0.74
N LEU A 201 12.17 17.06 0.31
CA LEU A 201 13.44 16.34 0.24
C LEU A 201 13.93 15.98 1.65
N HIS A 202 14.08 14.70 1.95
CA HIS A 202 14.74 14.25 3.16
C HIS A 202 16.26 14.46 3.06
N ALA A 203 16.73 15.61 3.53
CA ALA A 203 18.15 15.99 3.45
C ALA A 203 18.54 16.91 4.63
N PRO A 204 19.49 16.50 5.46
CA PRO A 204 20.25 15.24 5.43
C PRO A 204 19.36 14.03 5.56
N ILE A 205 19.63 12.98 4.76
CA ILE A 205 18.88 11.73 4.77
C ILE A 205 19.13 10.93 6.06
N GLY A 206 18.11 10.25 6.56
CA GLY A 206 18.18 9.32 7.68
C GLY A 206 17.81 9.92 9.03
N LEU A 207 17.35 9.09 9.95
CA LEU A 207 17.00 9.47 11.31
C LEU A 207 18.23 9.95 12.09
N ALA A 208 18.03 10.90 13.00
CA ALA A 208 19.10 11.54 13.79
C ALA A 208 19.61 10.62 14.93
N ILE A 209 20.24 9.48 14.60
CA ILE A 209 20.77 8.49 15.56
C ILE A 209 22.24 8.71 15.92
N LYS A 210 22.86 9.81 15.47
CA LYS A 210 24.30 10.12 15.64
C LYS A 210 25.22 9.09 14.94
N ALA A 211 24.78 8.55 13.81
CA ALA A 211 25.53 7.60 12.99
C ALA A 211 26.90 8.15 12.54
N GLN A 212 27.95 7.33 12.60
CA GLN A 212 29.33 7.69 12.25
C GLN A 212 29.90 6.83 11.13
N THR A 213 29.62 5.51 11.15
CA THR A 213 30.10 4.57 10.14
C THR A 213 29.14 4.48 8.96
N ALA A 214 29.64 4.00 7.81
CA ALA A 214 28.79 3.79 6.62
C ALA A 214 27.58 2.88 6.92
N GLN A 215 27.77 1.86 7.74
CA GLN A 215 26.73 0.92 8.15
C GLN A 215 25.68 1.58 9.07
N GLU A 216 26.10 2.39 10.02
CA GLU A 216 25.19 3.14 10.88
C GLU A 216 24.38 4.19 10.10
N ILE A 217 25.02 4.88 9.14
CA ILE A 217 24.35 5.81 8.24
C ILE A 217 23.32 5.06 7.39
N ALA A 218 23.65 3.90 6.85
CA ALA A 218 22.74 3.07 6.10
C ALA A 218 21.55 2.60 6.96
N LEU A 219 21.80 2.23 8.22
CA LEU A 219 20.75 1.90 9.18
C LEU A 219 19.81 3.09 9.42
N SER A 220 20.34 4.31 9.62
CA SER A 220 19.52 5.50 9.82
C SER A 220 18.65 5.82 8.60
N ILE A 221 19.18 5.64 7.38
CA ILE A 221 18.46 5.84 6.12
C ILE A 221 17.30 4.84 6.01
N LEU A 222 17.57 3.56 6.22
CA LEU A 222 16.53 2.54 6.11
C LEU A 222 15.50 2.61 7.23
N ALA A 223 15.89 3.04 8.43
CA ALA A 223 14.95 3.30 9.51
C ALA A 223 13.96 4.42 9.14
N GLU A 224 14.43 5.53 8.53
CA GLU A 224 13.57 6.61 8.03
C GLU A 224 12.66 6.12 6.89
N ILE A 225 13.19 5.33 5.94
CA ILE A 225 12.39 4.71 4.87
C ILE A 225 11.30 3.80 5.44
N VAL A 226 11.62 2.99 6.45
CA VAL A 226 10.64 2.10 7.13
C VAL A 226 9.59 2.93 7.85
N GLU A 227 9.97 4.02 8.54
CA GLU A 227 9.02 4.94 9.20
C GLU A 227 8.04 5.53 8.18
N VAL A 228 8.55 6.08 7.08
CA VAL A 228 7.70 6.63 5.99
C VAL A 228 6.83 5.56 5.37
N LYS A 229 7.39 4.37 5.08
CA LYS A 229 6.65 3.25 4.49
C LYS A 229 5.48 2.81 5.36
N ASN A 230 5.74 2.60 6.65
CA ASN A 230 4.73 2.10 7.57
C ASN A 230 3.74 3.19 8.02
N GLY A 231 4.14 4.47 7.96
CA GLY A 231 3.25 5.62 8.23
C GLY A 231 2.17 5.84 7.16
N ARG A 232 2.25 5.18 6.00
CA ARG A 232 1.34 5.38 4.87
C ARG A 232 -0.02 4.70 5.01
N GLN A 233 -0.28 4.00 6.12
CA GLN A 233 -1.55 3.30 6.39
C GLN A 233 -2.08 2.49 5.19
N GLN A 234 -1.19 1.74 4.55
CA GLN A 234 -1.60 0.78 3.54
C GLN A 234 -2.03 -0.53 4.21
N THR A 235 -2.93 -1.25 3.55
CA THR A 235 -3.36 -2.57 3.99
C THR A 235 -2.62 -3.66 3.21
N GLU A 236 -2.69 -4.90 3.69
CA GLU A 236 -2.16 -6.05 2.96
C GLU A 236 -2.94 -6.32 1.66
N GLY A 237 -4.12 -5.71 1.51
CA GLY A 237 -5.00 -5.94 0.38
C GLY A 237 -5.56 -7.36 0.34
N PHE A 238 -5.22 -8.10 -0.70
CA PHE A 238 -5.67 -9.48 -0.90
C PHE A 238 -4.46 -10.42 -0.90
N PRO A 239 -4.15 -11.09 0.24
CA PRO A 239 -3.11 -12.10 0.31
C PRO A 239 -3.31 -13.25 -0.70
N PRO A 240 -2.23 -13.91 -1.17
CA PRO A 240 -2.31 -14.98 -2.18
C PRO A 240 -3.27 -16.11 -1.83
N GLU A 241 -3.34 -16.51 -0.56
CA GLU A 241 -4.26 -17.55 -0.10
C GLU A 241 -5.73 -17.15 -0.23
N LEU A 242 -6.03 -15.86 -0.04
CA LEU A 242 -7.38 -15.33 -0.20
C LEU A 242 -7.76 -15.25 -1.69
N LEU A 243 -6.83 -14.82 -2.55
CA LEU A 243 -7.03 -14.79 -4.00
C LEU A 243 -7.28 -16.19 -4.56
N ASN A 244 -6.49 -17.18 -4.14
CA ASN A 244 -6.65 -18.57 -4.58
C ASN A 244 -8.01 -19.16 -4.12
N ALA A 245 -8.46 -18.79 -2.93
CA ALA A 245 -9.77 -19.24 -2.43
C ALA A 245 -10.92 -18.57 -3.18
N LEU A 246 -10.79 -17.31 -3.57
CA LEU A 246 -11.78 -16.60 -4.41
C LEU A 246 -11.86 -17.23 -5.81
N ASP A 247 -10.72 -17.56 -6.44
CA ASP A 247 -10.71 -18.28 -7.73
C ASP A 247 -11.47 -19.60 -7.63
N ALA A 248 -11.14 -20.40 -6.63
CA ALA A 248 -11.79 -21.71 -6.44
C ALA A 248 -13.30 -21.58 -6.22
N CYS A 249 -13.77 -20.53 -5.53
CA CYS A 249 -15.20 -20.26 -5.36
C CYS A 249 -15.85 -19.86 -6.69
N THR A 250 -15.21 -19.00 -7.46
CA THR A 250 -15.68 -18.52 -8.76
C THR A 250 -15.81 -19.69 -9.75
N GLU A 251 -14.80 -20.57 -9.83
CA GLU A 251 -14.83 -21.76 -10.70
C GLU A 251 -15.95 -22.74 -10.33
N GLN A 252 -16.32 -22.81 -9.04
CA GLN A 252 -17.36 -23.70 -8.56
C GLN A 252 -18.75 -23.05 -8.50
N GLY A 253 -18.90 -21.80 -8.91
CA GLY A 253 -20.17 -21.05 -8.82
C GLY A 253 -20.64 -20.84 -7.36
N LYS A 254 -19.73 -20.82 -6.40
CA LYS A 254 -20.03 -20.69 -4.97
C LYS A 254 -19.92 -19.24 -4.51
N ALA A 255 -20.79 -18.83 -3.62
CA ALA A 255 -20.85 -17.47 -3.08
C ALA A 255 -20.21 -17.39 -1.68
N PRO A 256 -18.93 -17.04 -1.56
CA PRO A 256 -18.29 -16.83 -0.27
C PRO A 256 -18.68 -15.48 0.33
N VAL A 257 -18.48 -15.32 1.65
CA VAL A 257 -18.62 -14.02 2.32
C VAL A 257 -17.23 -13.47 2.58
N LEU A 258 -16.96 -12.29 2.02
CA LEU A 258 -15.75 -11.52 2.32
C LEU A 258 -16.01 -10.64 3.54
N VAL A 259 -15.13 -10.75 4.50
CA VAL A 259 -15.12 -10.04 5.78
C VAL A 259 -13.91 -9.11 5.79
N THR A 260 -14.10 -7.82 6.08
CA THR A 260 -13.02 -6.82 6.10
C THR A 260 -13.14 -5.95 7.35
N ILE A 261 -12.05 -5.77 8.11
CA ILE A 261 -11.98 -4.77 9.17
C ILE A 261 -11.87 -3.40 8.52
N VAL A 262 -12.86 -2.52 8.74
CA VAL A 262 -12.91 -1.19 8.10
C VAL A 262 -12.54 -0.06 9.06
N SER A 263 -12.67 -0.26 10.37
CA SER A 263 -12.13 0.66 11.38
C SER A 263 -11.90 -0.04 12.72
N ARG A 264 -11.05 0.55 13.54
CA ARG A 264 -10.77 0.06 14.90
C ARG A 264 -10.55 1.19 15.88
N HIS A 265 -10.79 0.92 17.15
CA HIS A 265 -10.48 1.80 18.28
C HIS A 265 -9.79 1.00 19.39
N GLY A 266 -8.75 1.58 19.99
CA GLY A 266 -7.96 0.91 21.02
C GLY A 266 -7.09 -0.22 20.46
N SER A 267 -6.67 -1.12 21.35
CA SER A 267 -5.84 -2.28 20.98
C SER A 267 -6.72 -3.38 20.42
N THR A 268 -6.42 -3.82 19.20
CA THR A 268 -7.13 -4.91 18.50
C THR A 268 -6.13 -5.91 17.94
N PRO A 269 -6.50 -7.20 17.79
CA PRO A 269 -5.57 -8.24 17.35
C PRO A 269 -5.17 -8.12 15.88
N ARG A 270 -5.91 -7.36 15.07
CA ARG A 270 -5.64 -7.15 13.63
C ARG A 270 -5.84 -5.69 13.24
N GLU A 271 -5.14 -5.29 12.19
CA GLU A 271 -5.18 -3.94 11.61
C GLU A 271 -6.38 -3.75 10.67
N VAL A 272 -6.69 -2.47 10.39
CA VAL A 272 -7.67 -2.09 9.35
C VAL A 272 -7.22 -2.68 8.01
N GLY A 273 -8.17 -3.21 7.23
CA GLY A 273 -7.94 -3.89 5.97
C GLY A 273 -7.68 -5.39 6.09
N ALA A 274 -7.48 -5.93 7.30
CA ALA A 274 -7.39 -7.39 7.48
C ALA A 274 -8.68 -8.07 6.99
N LYS A 275 -8.51 -9.20 6.30
CA LYS A 275 -9.59 -9.90 5.61
C LYS A 275 -9.69 -11.36 6.02
N MET A 276 -10.92 -11.86 5.98
CA MET A 276 -11.24 -13.28 6.08
C MET A 276 -12.31 -13.61 5.04
N LEU A 277 -12.17 -14.74 4.39
CA LEU A 277 -13.16 -15.30 3.47
C LEU A 277 -13.83 -16.48 4.15
N VAL A 278 -15.16 -16.42 4.32
CA VAL A 278 -15.95 -17.54 4.81
C VAL A 278 -16.53 -18.29 3.61
N LEU A 279 -16.11 -19.53 3.45
CA LEU A 279 -16.50 -20.39 2.34
C LEU A 279 -17.89 -21.02 2.59
N PRO A 280 -18.62 -21.42 1.54
CA PRO A 280 -19.94 -22.06 1.68
C PRO A 280 -19.95 -23.38 2.45
N ASP A 281 -18.81 -24.03 2.60
CA ASP A 281 -18.65 -25.25 3.40
C ASP A 281 -18.32 -24.98 4.89
N GLY A 282 -18.35 -23.70 5.31
CA GLY A 282 -18.08 -23.25 6.67
C GLY A 282 -16.61 -23.07 7.02
N ARG A 283 -15.67 -23.45 6.14
CA ARG A 283 -14.25 -23.15 6.33
C ARG A 283 -13.98 -21.66 6.11
N SER A 284 -12.93 -21.15 6.72
CA SER A 284 -12.45 -19.77 6.48
C SER A 284 -10.99 -19.73 6.01
N VAL A 285 -10.64 -18.69 5.26
CA VAL A 285 -9.29 -18.37 4.78
C VAL A 285 -8.97 -16.95 5.21
N GLY A 286 -7.78 -16.72 5.76
CA GLY A 286 -7.42 -15.43 6.40
C GLY A 286 -7.96 -15.32 7.82
N SER A 287 -7.80 -14.16 8.46
CA SER A 287 -8.17 -13.93 9.86
C SER A 287 -8.50 -12.46 10.12
N VAL A 288 -9.53 -12.24 10.94
CA VAL A 288 -9.94 -10.90 11.42
C VAL A 288 -9.78 -10.74 12.94
N GLY A 289 -9.01 -11.61 13.59
CA GLY A 289 -8.66 -11.45 15.00
C GLY A 289 -8.76 -12.70 15.86
N GLY A 290 -9.27 -13.80 15.33
CA GLY A 290 -9.38 -15.09 16.03
C GLY A 290 -10.49 -15.20 17.09
N GLY A 291 -10.63 -16.39 17.68
CA GLY A 291 -11.49 -16.65 18.83
C GLY A 291 -12.99 -16.43 18.60
N ILE A 292 -13.65 -15.89 19.62
CA ILE A 292 -15.11 -15.66 19.63
C ILE A 292 -15.57 -14.73 18.51
N MET A 293 -14.75 -13.76 18.16
CA MET A 293 -15.08 -12.81 17.10
C MET A 293 -15.22 -13.52 15.73
N GLU A 294 -14.26 -14.35 15.35
CA GLU A 294 -14.33 -15.10 14.11
C GLU A 294 -15.53 -16.06 14.10
N TYR A 295 -15.81 -16.69 15.23
CA TYR A 295 -17.00 -17.52 15.37
C TYR A 295 -18.29 -16.74 15.10
N ARG A 296 -18.45 -15.54 15.69
CA ARG A 296 -19.63 -14.68 15.45
C ARG A 296 -19.74 -14.23 13.99
N VAL A 297 -18.61 -13.87 13.40
CA VAL A 297 -18.53 -13.50 11.98
C VAL A 297 -18.91 -14.67 11.08
N GLN A 298 -18.43 -15.89 11.37
CA GLN A 298 -18.79 -17.10 10.64
C GLN A 298 -20.29 -17.44 10.76
N GLN A 299 -20.88 -17.27 11.95
CA GLN A 299 -22.32 -17.46 12.17
C GLN A 299 -23.15 -16.47 11.33
N LEU A 300 -22.74 -15.20 11.28
CA LEU A 300 -23.42 -14.19 10.46
C LEU A 300 -23.23 -14.49 8.96
N ALA A 301 -22.04 -14.85 8.54
CA ALA A 301 -21.74 -15.24 7.17
C ALA A 301 -22.59 -16.45 6.71
N SER A 302 -22.76 -17.46 7.56
CA SER A 302 -23.62 -18.60 7.27
C SER A 302 -25.08 -18.20 7.06
N LYS A 303 -25.60 -17.27 7.87
CA LYS A 303 -26.95 -16.70 7.67
C LYS A 303 -27.09 -15.93 6.36
N MET A 304 -26.06 -15.16 5.99
CA MET A 304 -26.02 -14.44 4.71
C MET A 304 -26.04 -15.42 3.53
N GLN A 305 -25.27 -16.51 3.60
CA GLN A 305 -25.24 -17.57 2.58
C GLN A 305 -26.57 -18.32 2.48
N ALA A 306 -27.26 -18.53 3.60
CA ALA A 306 -28.60 -19.12 3.63
C ALA A 306 -29.71 -18.17 3.16
N GLY A 307 -29.43 -16.89 2.95
CA GLY A 307 -30.43 -15.86 2.62
C GLY A 307 -31.24 -15.36 3.82
N GLU A 308 -30.83 -15.70 5.03
CA GLU A 308 -31.48 -15.31 6.29
C GLU A 308 -30.99 -13.93 6.80
N ALA A 309 -29.96 -13.36 6.17
CA ALA A 309 -29.43 -12.05 6.49
C ALA A 309 -29.13 -11.26 5.21
N ALA A 310 -29.04 -9.93 5.33
CA ALA A 310 -28.75 -9.03 4.21
C ALA A 310 -27.39 -9.38 3.56
N PRO A 311 -27.24 -9.22 2.22
CA PRO A 311 -26.01 -9.59 1.50
C PRO A 311 -24.81 -8.70 1.83
N CYS A 312 -25.02 -7.55 2.45
CA CYS A 312 -23.99 -6.63 2.94
C CYS A 312 -24.36 -6.16 4.33
N GLN A 313 -23.43 -6.22 5.27
CA GLN A 313 -23.63 -5.75 6.64
C GLN A 313 -22.36 -5.11 7.21
N LEU A 314 -22.53 -3.96 7.86
CA LEU A 314 -21.52 -3.33 8.70
C LEU A 314 -21.87 -3.62 10.16
N THR A 315 -20.99 -4.30 10.89
CA THR A 315 -21.22 -4.74 12.28
C THR A 315 -20.09 -4.22 13.17
N GLU A 316 -20.45 -3.65 14.31
CA GLU A 316 -19.49 -3.29 15.35
C GLU A 316 -19.32 -4.44 16.35
N TYR A 317 -18.06 -4.76 16.64
CA TYR A 317 -17.65 -5.69 17.68
C TYR A 317 -16.87 -4.92 18.74
N SER A 318 -17.40 -4.89 19.97
CA SER A 318 -16.82 -4.15 21.09
C SER A 318 -16.54 -5.07 22.28
N ALA A 319 -15.44 -4.79 22.97
CA ALA A 319 -15.08 -5.48 24.23
C ALA A 319 -16.04 -5.22 25.40
N SER A 320 -16.89 -4.17 25.30
CA SER A 320 -17.81 -3.77 26.38
C SER A 320 -19.18 -4.47 26.37
N ALA A 321 -19.45 -5.33 25.39
CA ALA A 321 -20.72 -6.06 25.28
C ALA A 321 -20.68 -7.33 26.14
N LYS A 322 -21.17 -7.20 27.39
CA LYS A 322 -21.61 -8.24 28.35
C LYS A 322 -20.98 -9.64 28.27
N GLU A 323 -20.25 -9.97 29.33
CA GLU A 323 -19.93 -11.27 29.96
C GLU A 323 -19.32 -12.44 29.11
N ASP A 324 -19.38 -12.46 27.77
CA ASP A 324 -18.84 -13.58 26.98
C ASP A 324 -17.62 -13.24 26.11
N ASP A 325 -17.10 -12.01 26.14
CA ASP A 325 -16.03 -11.54 25.23
C ASP A 325 -14.64 -11.42 25.90
N ALA A 326 -14.20 -12.46 26.62
CA ALA A 326 -12.93 -12.42 27.35
C ALA A 326 -11.68 -12.09 26.47
N ALA A 327 -11.70 -12.43 25.17
CA ALA A 327 -10.56 -12.14 24.28
C ALA A 327 -10.52 -10.67 23.81
N LEU A 328 -11.67 -10.04 23.54
CA LEU A 328 -11.76 -8.60 23.24
C LEU A 328 -11.68 -7.76 24.52
N ALA A 329 -12.25 -8.25 25.63
CA ALA A 329 -12.16 -7.61 26.95
C ALA A 329 -10.70 -7.46 27.43
N ALA A 330 -9.82 -8.40 27.10
CA ALA A 330 -8.39 -8.31 27.44
C ALA A 330 -7.65 -7.21 26.66
N CYS A 331 -8.13 -6.83 25.47
CA CYS A 331 -7.50 -5.80 24.62
C CYS A 331 -8.15 -4.41 24.74
N GLY A 332 -9.38 -4.29 25.29
CA GLY A 332 -10.06 -3.00 25.52
C GLY A 332 -10.44 -2.22 24.25
N GLY A 333 -10.43 -2.85 23.07
CA GLY A 333 -10.69 -2.22 21.80
C GLY A 333 -12.07 -2.53 21.20
N SER A 334 -12.48 -1.76 20.18
CA SER A 334 -13.62 -2.06 19.31
C SER A 334 -13.22 -2.01 17.84
N MET A 335 -13.95 -2.72 16.98
CA MET A 335 -13.72 -2.70 15.55
C MET A 335 -15.04 -2.80 14.77
N ASN A 336 -15.07 -2.11 13.63
CA ASN A 336 -16.14 -2.28 12.67
C ASN A 336 -15.69 -3.22 11.56
N VAL A 337 -16.53 -4.18 11.27
CA VAL A 337 -16.29 -5.23 10.28
C VAL A 337 -17.39 -5.16 9.23
N PHE A 338 -16.99 -5.10 7.97
CA PHE A 338 -17.88 -5.14 6.83
C PHE A 338 -17.92 -6.55 6.24
N LEU A 339 -19.10 -7.16 6.21
CA LEU A 339 -19.34 -8.44 5.60
C LEU A 339 -20.06 -8.26 4.27
N GLN A 340 -19.62 -8.97 3.24
CA GLN A 340 -20.24 -8.93 1.93
C GLN A 340 -20.32 -10.34 1.33
N LEU A 341 -21.53 -10.79 1.02
CA LEU A 341 -21.77 -11.99 0.22
C LEU A 341 -21.40 -11.70 -1.23
N LEU A 342 -20.40 -12.41 -1.74
CA LEU A 342 -19.92 -12.26 -3.09
C LEU A 342 -20.67 -13.24 -4.01
N LYS A 343 -21.70 -12.73 -4.71
CA LYS A 343 -22.42 -13.47 -5.74
C LYS A 343 -21.91 -13.07 -7.12
N GLU A 344 -21.73 -14.02 -8.02
CA GLU A 344 -21.65 -13.69 -9.44
C GLU A 344 -23.03 -13.24 -9.89
N GLU A 345 -23.12 -12.05 -10.47
CA GLU A 345 -24.36 -11.65 -11.16
C GLU A 345 -24.43 -12.50 -12.44
N GLU A 346 -25.50 -13.27 -12.59
CA GLU A 346 -25.84 -13.84 -13.88
C GLU A 346 -26.00 -12.68 -14.86
N ASN A 347 -25.22 -12.71 -15.95
CA ASN A 347 -25.42 -11.80 -17.08
C ASN A 347 -26.84 -12.05 -17.62
N ASN A 348 -27.82 -11.31 -17.13
CA ASN A 348 -29.07 -11.14 -17.83
C ASN A 348 -28.80 -10.24 -19.05
N GLU A 349 -28.21 -10.80 -20.10
CA GLU A 349 -28.39 -10.31 -21.44
C GLU A 349 -29.86 -10.59 -21.83
N ALA A 350 -30.70 -9.59 -21.73
CA ALA A 350 -32.00 -9.52 -22.33
C ALA A 350 -32.23 -8.12 -22.92
#